data_97ce67a4479aa57465039108691e1653
#
_entry.id   97ce67a4479aa57465039108691e1653
#
_cell.length_a   1.000
_cell.length_b   1.000
_cell.length_c   1.000
_cell.angle_alpha   90.00
_cell.angle_beta   90.00
_cell.angle_gamma   90.00
#
_symmetry.space_group_name_H-M   'P 1'
#
loop_
_entity.id
_entity.type
_entity.pdbx_description
1 polymer ?
#
loop_
_entity_poly.entity_id
_entity_poly.type
_entity_poly.pdbx_seq_one_letter_code
_entity_poly.pdbx_strand_id
1 'polypeptide(L)'
;TLYTSMPRTMHRHEDVAEFILITEGSGIHIIDGQRYYTQKGDLLLIGQGVVHDESSPANRNLSIYSGAIRNLRLPELPAGQFLTQDVLPVQKTEELFPAFCHLLELMYRGAQGKGCHPEESINHLLCALLLLTMEVTSRSIVLPPEEHNLMDAVRSRLDASYDETITLAALAREFHISSFHLAHAFKAAYGYAPLQYIMRRRIGEAQTLLIDTALPITEIAIRTGYNSSSYFNKAFHKITGMSPRDYRKAYRKI
;
A
#
# COMPACT_ATOMS: atom_id res chain seq x y z
N THR A 1 -7.58 -14.09 -3.99
CA THR A 1 -8.16 -14.32 -2.68
C THR A 1 -9.18 -13.24 -2.49
N LEU A 2 -10.48 -13.58 -2.33
CA LEU A 2 -11.43 -12.72 -1.65
C LEU A 2 -10.88 -12.58 -0.22
N TYR A 3 -10.02 -11.64 -0.01
CA TYR A 3 -9.68 -11.21 1.32
C TYR A 3 -10.76 -10.22 1.75
N THR A 4 -11.51 -10.51 2.78
CA THR A 4 -11.87 -9.47 3.71
C THR A 4 -10.57 -8.74 3.96
N SER A 5 -10.50 -7.48 3.52
CA SER A 5 -9.29 -6.68 3.50
C SER A 5 -8.47 -6.91 4.77
N MET A 6 -7.24 -7.39 4.63
CA MET A 6 -6.27 -7.28 5.71
C MET A 6 -5.86 -5.81 5.75
N PRO A 7 -6.40 -4.99 6.65
CA PRO A 7 -6.10 -3.59 6.64
C PRO A 7 -4.64 -3.41 7.06
N ARG A 8 -3.77 -3.26 6.09
CA ARG A 8 -2.37 -2.89 6.34
C ARG A 8 -2.28 -1.38 6.45
N THR A 9 -1.61 -0.93 7.50
CA THR A 9 -1.23 0.48 7.60
C THR A 9 0.00 0.75 6.73
N MET A 10 0.37 1.95 6.54
CA MET A 10 1.46 2.46 5.68
C MET A 10 2.60 1.47 5.47
N HIS A 11 2.57 0.72 4.37
CA HIS A 11 3.58 -0.26 3.99
C HIS A 11 3.97 -0.07 2.53
N ARG A 12 5.02 -0.75 2.10
CA ARG A 12 5.43 -0.84 0.70
C ARG A 12 5.98 -2.23 0.42
N HIS A 13 6.01 -2.58 -0.85
CA HIS A 13 6.61 -3.82 -1.34
C HIS A 13 7.82 -3.49 -2.18
N GLU A 14 8.98 -4.10 -1.84
CA GLU A 14 10.24 -3.81 -2.54
C GLU A 14 10.38 -4.60 -3.86
N ASP A 15 9.62 -5.68 -4.05
CA ASP A 15 9.79 -6.62 -5.15
C ASP A 15 8.52 -6.92 -5.95
N VAL A 16 7.40 -6.31 -5.61
CA VAL A 16 6.13 -6.47 -6.31
C VAL A 16 5.43 -5.14 -6.55
N ALA A 17 4.69 -5.08 -7.64
CA ALA A 17 3.65 -4.08 -7.89
C ALA A 17 2.30 -4.69 -7.50
N GLU A 18 1.39 -3.90 -6.94
CA GLU A 18 0.09 -4.36 -6.45
C GLU A 18 -1.07 -3.66 -7.18
N PHE A 19 -2.15 -4.40 -7.42
CA PHE A 19 -3.39 -3.82 -7.87
C PHE A 19 -4.54 -4.19 -6.93
N ILE A 20 -5.52 -3.31 -6.79
CA ILE A 20 -6.70 -3.51 -5.96
C ILE A 20 -7.93 -3.06 -6.75
N LEU A 21 -8.86 -3.97 -7.04
CA LEU A 21 -10.16 -3.65 -7.63
C LEU A 21 -11.22 -3.59 -6.54
N ILE A 22 -11.91 -2.47 -6.41
CA ILE A 22 -13.05 -2.34 -5.49
C ILE A 22 -14.28 -2.93 -6.14
N THR A 23 -14.80 -4.03 -5.60
CA THR A 23 -15.97 -4.72 -6.15
C THR A 23 -17.28 -4.29 -5.50
N GLU A 24 -17.24 -3.86 -4.22
CA GLU A 24 -18.38 -3.31 -3.49
C GLU A 24 -17.94 -2.31 -2.43
N GLY A 25 -18.82 -1.38 -2.12
CA GLY A 25 -18.62 -0.38 -1.08
C GLY A 25 -17.83 0.84 -1.54
N SER A 26 -17.41 1.64 -0.57
CA SER A 26 -16.56 2.82 -0.74
C SER A 26 -15.59 2.95 0.42
N GLY A 27 -14.44 3.57 0.21
CA GLY A 27 -13.39 3.68 1.22
C GLY A 27 -12.43 4.83 1.01
N ILE A 28 -11.34 4.79 1.77
CA ILE A 28 -10.26 5.78 1.71
C ILE A 28 -8.94 5.02 1.66
N HIS A 29 -8.15 5.28 0.63
CA HIS A 29 -6.79 4.76 0.48
C HIS A 29 -5.80 5.92 0.46
N ILE A 30 -4.61 5.70 1.03
CA ILE A 30 -3.50 6.64 0.90
C ILE A 30 -2.46 5.95 0.03
N ILE A 31 -2.10 6.58 -1.08
CA ILE A 31 -1.10 6.07 -2.02
C ILE A 31 -0.10 7.20 -2.26
N ASP A 32 1.16 6.92 -2.05
CA ASP A 32 2.25 7.89 -2.13
C ASP A 32 1.98 9.19 -1.35
N GLY A 33 1.40 9.06 -0.14
CA GLY A 33 1.04 10.17 0.73
C GLY A 33 -0.27 10.87 0.37
N GLN A 34 -0.81 10.71 -0.82
CA GLN A 34 -2.05 11.32 -1.25
C GLN A 34 -3.27 10.48 -0.84
N ARG A 35 -4.36 11.16 -0.47
CA ARG A 35 -5.60 10.53 -0.04
C ARG A 35 -6.57 10.42 -1.20
N TYR A 36 -7.06 9.21 -1.45
CA TYR A 36 -8.04 8.89 -2.48
C TYR A 36 -9.32 8.36 -1.85
N TYR A 37 -10.45 8.92 -2.25
CA TYR A 37 -11.78 8.37 -1.98
C TYR A 37 -12.10 7.37 -3.09
N THR A 38 -12.32 6.13 -2.71
CA THR A 38 -12.50 5.01 -3.65
C THR A 38 -13.87 4.39 -3.50
N GLN A 39 -14.39 3.84 -4.58
CA GLN A 39 -15.70 3.21 -4.64
C GLN A 39 -15.71 2.04 -5.62
N LYS A 40 -16.82 1.31 -5.63
CA LYS A 40 -17.04 0.22 -6.60
C LYS A 40 -16.67 0.65 -8.02
N GLY A 41 -15.91 -0.18 -8.71
CA GLY A 41 -15.41 0.05 -10.07
C GLY A 41 -14.06 0.76 -10.12
N ASP A 42 -13.49 1.16 -8.98
CA ASP A 42 -12.16 1.75 -8.94
C ASP A 42 -11.10 0.65 -8.93
N LEU A 43 -10.09 0.83 -9.78
CA LEU A 43 -8.87 0.04 -9.85
C LEU A 43 -7.71 0.88 -9.32
N LEU A 44 -7.09 0.43 -8.22
CA LEU A 44 -5.91 1.06 -7.65
C LEU A 44 -4.68 0.33 -8.19
N LEU A 45 -3.72 1.10 -8.68
CA LEU A 45 -2.47 0.62 -9.27
C LEU A 45 -1.29 1.16 -8.46
N ILE A 46 -0.61 0.28 -7.76
CA ILE A 46 0.45 0.63 -6.81
C ILE A 46 1.75 0.04 -7.32
N GLY A 47 2.66 0.90 -7.72
CA GLY A 47 3.98 0.49 -8.21
C GLY A 47 4.87 -0.06 -7.10
N GLN A 48 5.91 -0.79 -7.50
CA GLN A 48 6.97 -1.27 -6.61
C GLN A 48 7.59 -0.09 -5.83
N GLY A 49 7.77 -0.26 -4.53
CA GLY A 49 8.36 0.75 -3.64
C GLY A 49 7.40 1.86 -3.18
N VAL A 50 6.19 1.95 -3.73
CA VAL A 50 5.22 2.99 -3.39
C VAL A 50 4.59 2.69 -2.02
N VAL A 51 4.69 3.66 -1.09
CA VAL A 51 4.06 3.57 0.23
C VAL A 51 2.55 3.76 0.12
N HIS A 52 1.79 2.84 0.70
CA HIS A 52 0.33 2.91 0.69
C HIS A 52 -0.29 2.44 2.01
N ASP A 53 -1.55 2.83 2.26
CA ASP A 53 -2.29 2.56 3.50
C ASP A 53 -3.74 2.21 3.18
N GLU A 54 -4.16 1.02 3.57
CA GLU A 54 -5.51 0.48 3.41
C GLU A 54 -6.27 0.41 4.75
N SER A 55 -5.65 0.84 5.84
CA SER A 55 -6.13 0.64 7.22
C SER A 55 -7.22 1.63 7.66
N SER A 56 -7.79 2.42 6.74
CA SER A 56 -8.86 3.35 7.09
C SER A 56 -10.08 2.59 7.68
N PRO A 57 -10.66 3.07 8.79
CA PRO A 57 -11.93 2.52 9.29
C PRO A 57 -13.06 2.54 8.24
N ALA A 58 -13.01 3.45 7.26
CA ALA A 58 -13.95 3.52 6.15
C ALA A 58 -13.90 2.26 5.25
N ASN A 59 -12.77 1.53 5.26
CA ASN A 59 -12.56 0.36 4.39
C ASN A 59 -13.16 -0.95 4.97
N ARG A 60 -13.80 -0.92 6.14
CA ARG A 60 -14.33 -2.13 6.80
C ARG A 60 -15.39 -2.88 6.00
N ASN A 61 -16.12 -2.18 5.14
CA ASN A 61 -17.20 -2.73 4.33
C ASN A 61 -16.84 -2.81 2.83
N LEU A 62 -15.55 -2.80 2.51
CA LEU A 62 -15.10 -2.98 1.15
C LEU A 62 -15.03 -4.46 0.79
N SER A 63 -15.54 -4.82 -0.39
CA SER A 63 -15.18 -6.05 -1.08
C SER A 63 -14.15 -5.71 -2.15
N ILE A 64 -13.05 -6.44 -2.18
CA ILE A 64 -11.96 -6.19 -3.12
C ILE A 64 -11.43 -7.48 -3.74
N TYR A 65 -10.88 -7.35 -4.94
CA TYR A 65 -9.86 -8.26 -5.44
C TYR A 65 -8.51 -7.55 -5.36
N SER A 66 -7.51 -8.19 -4.79
CA SER A 66 -6.14 -7.69 -4.82
C SER A 66 -5.17 -8.74 -5.33
N GLY A 67 -4.11 -8.31 -5.96
CA GLY A 67 -3.05 -9.17 -6.45
C GLY A 67 -1.72 -8.43 -6.55
N ALA A 68 -0.64 -9.18 -6.33
CA ALA A 68 0.72 -8.68 -6.43
C ALA A 68 1.44 -9.35 -7.61
N ILE A 69 2.19 -8.56 -8.36
CA ILE A 69 2.91 -8.98 -9.56
C ILE A 69 4.40 -8.72 -9.34
N ARG A 70 5.17 -9.81 -9.38
CA ARG A 70 6.63 -9.74 -9.32
C ARG A 70 7.21 -9.54 -10.71
N ASN A 71 8.29 -8.76 -10.81
CA ASN A 71 8.98 -8.52 -12.07
C ASN A 71 8.09 -7.91 -13.17
N LEU A 72 7.13 -7.07 -12.78
CA LEU A 72 6.28 -6.36 -13.75
C LEU A 72 7.15 -5.56 -14.74
N ARG A 73 6.86 -5.73 -16.04
CA ARG A 73 7.47 -4.95 -17.12
C ARG A 73 6.39 -4.62 -18.13
N LEU A 74 6.04 -3.36 -18.21
CA LEU A 74 5.11 -2.83 -19.22
C LEU A 74 5.90 -1.98 -20.23
N PRO A 75 5.46 -1.91 -21.49
CA PRO A 75 6.07 -1.05 -22.48
C PRO A 75 6.17 0.41 -22.00
N GLU A 76 7.29 1.06 -22.26
CA GLU A 76 7.53 2.49 -21.98
C GLU A 76 7.48 2.89 -20.48
N LEU A 77 7.30 1.94 -19.56
CA LEU A 77 7.28 2.20 -18.12
C LEU A 77 8.53 1.64 -17.43
N PRO A 78 8.97 2.27 -16.35
CA PRO A 78 10.01 1.70 -15.49
C PRO A 78 9.61 0.33 -14.96
N ALA A 79 10.58 -0.55 -14.70
CA ALA A 79 10.32 -1.86 -14.11
C ALA A 79 9.57 -1.73 -12.77
N GLY A 80 8.57 -2.56 -12.58
CA GLY A 80 7.74 -2.54 -11.37
C GLY A 80 6.67 -1.45 -11.32
N GLN A 81 6.49 -0.65 -12.37
CA GLN A 81 5.49 0.41 -12.41
C GLN A 81 4.33 0.06 -13.35
N PHE A 82 3.10 0.43 -12.96
CA PHE A 82 1.91 0.38 -13.80
C PHE A 82 1.69 1.69 -14.56
N LEU A 83 2.22 2.80 -14.05
CA LEU A 83 1.91 4.16 -14.43
C LEU A 83 3.18 5.01 -14.46
N THR A 84 3.14 6.09 -15.23
CA THR A 84 4.04 7.22 -15.07
C THR A 84 3.62 8.07 -13.87
N GLN A 85 4.50 8.94 -13.38
CA GLN A 85 4.26 9.75 -12.16
C GLN A 85 3.13 10.79 -12.31
N ASP A 86 2.80 11.13 -13.53
CA ASP A 86 1.77 12.11 -13.91
C ASP A 86 0.37 11.50 -14.07
N VAL A 87 0.21 10.18 -13.86
CA VAL A 87 -1.08 9.50 -13.93
C VAL A 87 -1.56 9.10 -12.54
N LEU A 88 -2.81 9.40 -12.23
CA LEU A 88 -3.41 9.05 -10.94
C LEU A 88 -3.39 7.53 -10.69
N PRO A 89 -3.07 7.07 -9.47
CA PRO A 89 -3.04 5.64 -9.15
C PRO A 89 -4.43 5.00 -9.03
N VAL A 90 -5.50 5.80 -8.99
CA VAL A 90 -6.89 5.32 -8.93
C VAL A 90 -7.54 5.53 -10.29
N GLN A 91 -7.85 4.43 -10.96
CA GLN A 91 -8.40 4.38 -12.30
C GLN A 91 -9.87 3.94 -12.26
N LYS A 92 -10.70 4.49 -13.14
CA LYS A 92 -12.11 4.09 -13.31
C LYS A 92 -12.20 2.98 -14.35
N THR A 93 -12.70 1.81 -13.99
CA THR A 93 -12.84 0.68 -14.92
C THR A 93 -14.06 0.81 -15.83
N GLU A 94 -15.07 1.60 -15.44
CA GLU A 94 -16.27 1.92 -16.21
C GLU A 94 -16.92 0.67 -16.84
N GLU A 95 -17.11 0.66 -18.17
CA GLU A 95 -17.68 -0.45 -18.91
C GLU A 95 -16.84 -1.74 -18.86
N LEU A 96 -15.55 -1.65 -18.53
CA LEU A 96 -14.66 -2.80 -18.40
C LEU A 96 -14.74 -3.50 -17.02
N PHE A 97 -15.46 -2.91 -16.06
CA PHE A 97 -15.61 -3.48 -14.72
C PHE A 97 -16.03 -4.96 -14.69
N PRO A 98 -17.04 -5.41 -15.47
CA PRO A 98 -17.41 -6.83 -15.50
C PRO A 98 -16.28 -7.74 -16.01
N ALA A 99 -15.49 -7.29 -16.98
CA ALA A 99 -14.37 -8.05 -17.53
C ALA A 99 -13.27 -8.22 -16.48
N PHE A 100 -12.91 -7.15 -15.75
CA PHE A 100 -11.98 -7.22 -14.62
C PHE A 100 -12.46 -8.23 -13.57
N CYS A 101 -13.71 -8.15 -13.16
CA CYS A 101 -14.27 -9.08 -12.16
C CYS A 101 -14.17 -10.54 -12.61
N HIS A 102 -14.52 -10.85 -13.86
CA HIS A 102 -14.45 -12.21 -14.39
C HIS A 102 -13.02 -12.75 -14.45
N LEU A 103 -12.07 -11.93 -14.95
CA LEU A 103 -10.66 -12.34 -15.01
C LEU A 103 -10.11 -12.62 -13.60
N LEU A 104 -10.39 -11.73 -12.64
CA LEU A 104 -9.89 -11.88 -11.27
C LEU A 104 -10.54 -13.06 -10.53
N GLU A 105 -11.81 -13.32 -10.79
CA GLU A 105 -12.49 -14.52 -10.27
C GLU A 105 -11.85 -15.81 -10.82
N LEU A 106 -11.60 -15.88 -12.14
CA LEU A 106 -10.94 -17.03 -12.76
C LEU A 106 -9.51 -17.22 -12.22
N MET A 107 -8.74 -16.14 -12.08
CA MET A 107 -7.40 -16.18 -11.47
C MET A 107 -7.47 -16.69 -10.03
N TYR A 108 -8.44 -16.21 -9.25
CA TYR A 108 -8.66 -16.66 -7.88
C TYR A 108 -8.97 -18.16 -7.79
N ARG A 109 -9.85 -18.66 -8.66
CA ARG A 109 -10.17 -20.11 -8.75
C ARG A 109 -8.95 -20.94 -9.13
N GLY A 110 -8.15 -20.44 -10.09
CA GLY A 110 -6.88 -21.08 -10.46
C GLY A 110 -5.90 -21.15 -9.30
N ALA A 111 -5.76 -20.06 -8.52
CA ALA A 111 -4.91 -20.02 -7.33
C ALA A 111 -5.37 -20.98 -6.20
N GLN A 112 -6.64 -21.41 -6.22
CA GLN A 112 -7.17 -22.45 -5.33
C GLN A 112 -6.90 -23.88 -5.86
N GLY A 113 -6.14 -24.03 -6.94
CA GLY A 113 -5.90 -25.32 -7.57
C GLY A 113 -7.12 -25.90 -8.30
N LYS A 114 -8.12 -25.09 -8.60
CA LYS A 114 -9.34 -25.50 -9.31
C LYS A 114 -9.17 -25.28 -10.81
N GLY A 115 -8.93 -26.32 -11.57
CA GLY A 115 -8.82 -26.27 -13.04
C GLY A 115 -7.75 -27.21 -13.58
N CYS A 116 -7.77 -27.41 -14.93
CA CYS A 116 -6.70 -28.07 -15.65
C CYS A 116 -5.62 -27.01 -15.95
N HIS A 117 -4.36 -27.24 -15.57
CA HIS A 117 -3.24 -26.29 -15.77
C HIS A 117 -3.44 -24.93 -15.07
N PRO A 118 -3.59 -24.87 -13.73
CA PRO A 118 -3.94 -23.65 -13.03
C PRO A 118 -2.86 -22.54 -13.16
N GLU A 119 -1.58 -22.88 -13.16
CA GLU A 119 -0.49 -21.91 -13.29
C GLU A 119 -0.44 -21.26 -14.67
N GLU A 120 -0.56 -22.08 -15.73
CA GLU A 120 -0.60 -21.59 -17.12
C GLU A 120 -1.81 -20.68 -17.34
N SER A 121 -2.98 -21.10 -16.83
CA SER A 121 -4.21 -20.31 -16.93
C SER A 121 -4.06 -18.97 -16.22
N ILE A 122 -3.47 -18.92 -15.03
CA ILE A 122 -3.23 -17.66 -14.29
C ILE A 122 -2.34 -16.72 -15.11
N ASN A 123 -1.28 -17.22 -15.73
CA ASN A 123 -0.38 -16.39 -16.54
C ASN A 123 -1.08 -15.76 -17.75
N HIS A 124 -1.89 -16.51 -18.47
CA HIS A 124 -2.67 -15.97 -19.59
C HIS A 124 -3.73 -14.97 -19.15
N LEU A 125 -4.44 -15.26 -18.05
CA LEU A 125 -5.40 -14.33 -17.47
C LEU A 125 -4.72 -13.05 -16.95
N LEU A 126 -3.51 -13.15 -16.40
CA LEU A 126 -2.71 -11.99 -15.99
C LEU A 126 -2.35 -11.12 -17.20
N CYS A 127 -1.94 -11.72 -18.34
CA CYS A 127 -1.68 -10.96 -19.56
C CYS A 127 -2.94 -10.21 -20.02
N ALA A 128 -4.10 -10.86 -20.01
CA ALA A 128 -5.37 -10.21 -20.36
C ALA A 128 -5.71 -9.07 -19.39
N LEU A 129 -5.52 -9.28 -18.08
CA LEU A 129 -5.71 -8.25 -17.06
C LEU A 129 -4.82 -7.04 -17.29
N LEU A 130 -3.55 -7.26 -17.62
CA LEU A 130 -2.59 -6.17 -17.89
C LEU A 130 -2.97 -5.38 -19.16
N LEU A 131 -3.45 -6.06 -20.22
CA LEU A 131 -3.94 -5.38 -21.42
C LEU A 131 -5.15 -4.49 -21.13
N LEU A 132 -6.13 -4.99 -20.35
CA LEU A 132 -7.26 -4.16 -19.90
C LEU A 132 -6.80 -2.99 -19.01
N THR A 133 -5.81 -3.23 -18.15
CA THR A 133 -5.24 -2.17 -17.32
C THR A 133 -4.60 -1.08 -18.18
N MET A 134 -3.82 -1.45 -19.20
CA MET A 134 -3.24 -0.50 -20.16
C MET A 134 -4.31 0.27 -20.93
N GLU A 135 -5.41 -0.37 -21.31
CA GLU A 135 -6.53 0.31 -21.97
C GLU A 135 -7.17 1.36 -21.06
N VAL A 136 -7.45 1.00 -19.79
CA VAL A 136 -7.99 1.94 -18.79
C VAL A 136 -7.02 3.11 -18.56
N THR A 137 -5.74 2.84 -18.39
CA THR A 137 -4.73 3.88 -18.12
C THR A 137 -4.47 4.80 -19.31
N SER A 138 -4.62 4.32 -20.55
CA SER A 138 -4.48 5.13 -21.76
C SER A 138 -5.53 6.24 -21.89
N ARG A 139 -6.66 6.09 -21.20
CA ARG A 139 -7.76 7.07 -21.16
C ARG A 139 -7.62 8.07 -20.00
N SER A 140 -6.59 7.90 -19.16
CA SER A 140 -6.43 8.70 -17.94
C SER A 140 -5.98 10.11 -18.24
N ILE A 141 -6.46 11.04 -17.43
CA ILE A 141 -6.02 12.43 -17.48
C ILE A 141 -4.60 12.49 -16.94
N VAL A 142 -3.67 12.98 -17.74
CA VAL A 142 -2.32 13.31 -17.34
C VAL A 142 -2.36 14.58 -16.49
N LEU A 143 -1.91 14.49 -15.25
CA LEU A 143 -1.79 15.65 -14.37
C LEU A 143 -0.54 16.47 -14.75
N PRO A 144 -0.60 17.81 -14.58
CA PRO A 144 0.63 18.58 -14.68
C PRO A 144 1.62 18.09 -13.62
N PRO A 145 2.93 18.11 -13.91
CA PRO A 145 3.94 17.68 -12.94
C PRO A 145 3.75 18.45 -11.63
N GLU A 146 3.56 17.71 -10.53
CA GLU A 146 3.51 18.33 -9.20
C GLU A 146 4.87 18.96 -8.90
N GLU A 147 4.88 20.23 -8.52
CA GLU A 147 6.09 20.82 -7.96
C GLU A 147 6.39 20.12 -6.64
N HIS A 148 7.52 19.40 -6.59
CA HIS A 148 8.01 18.77 -5.35
C HIS A 148 8.17 19.82 -4.28
N ASN A 149 7.28 19.79 -3.31
CA ASN A 149 7.29 20.74 -2.21
C ASN A 149 8.17 20.24 -1.05
N LEU A 150 8.47 21.15 -0.11
CA LEU A 150 9.29 20.83 1.06
C LEU A 150 8.74 19.62 1.85
N MET A 151 7.43 19.44 1.90
CA MET A 151 6.81 18.36 2.65
C MET A 151 7.00 17.00 1.98
N ASP A 152 7.15 16.94 0.65
CA ASP A 152 7.51 15.70 -0.08
C ASP A 152 8.94 15.29 0.24
N ALA A 153 9.86 16.24 0.33
CA ALA A 153 11.23 15.96 0.75
C ALA A 153 11.28 15.45 2.21
N VAL A 154 10.50 16.05 3.10
CA VAL A 154 10.35 15.57 4.49
C VAL A 154 9.78 14.17 4.53
N ARG A 155 8.74 13.86 3.75
CA ARG A 155 8.15 12.54 3.66
C ARG A 155 9.15 11.50 3.16
N SER A 156 9.85 11.82 2.07
CA SER A 156 10.89 10.93 1.52
C SER A 156 11.98 10.62 2.54
N ARG A 157 12.41 11.61 3.32
CA ARG A 157 13.37 11.43 4.41
C ARG A 157 12.82 10.48 5.50
N LEU A 158 11.54 10.65 5.89
CA LEU A 158 10.90 9.78 6.87
C LEU A 158 10.72 8.34 6.36
N ASP A 159 10.39 8.16 5.08
CA ASP A 159 10.24 6.84 4.45
C ASP A 159 11.58 6.11 4.30
N ALA A 160 12.67 6.85 4.07
CA ALA A 160 14.02 6.28 3.94
C ALA A 160 14.61 5.81 5.27
N SER A 161 14.22 6.41 6.40
CA SER A 161 14.84 6.18 7.72
C SER A 161 13.81 5.99 8.83
N TYR A 162 12.70 5.34 8.52
CA TYR A 162 11.61 5.12 9.50
C TYR A 162 12.06 4.31 10.73
N ASP A 163 13.06 3.45 10.59
CA ASP A 163 13.65 2.60 11.64
C ASP A 163 14.63 3.35 12.54
N GLU A 164 15.10 4.54 12.16
CA GLU A 164 16.02 5.36 12.94
C GLU A 164 15.31 6.16 14.04
N THR A 165 16.07 6.60 15.04
CA THR A 165 15.54 7.51 16.06
C THR A 165 15.40 8.92 15.49
N ILE A 166 14.18 9.31 15.17
CA ILE A 166 13.86 10.63 14.62
C ILE A 166 13.10 11.45 15.68
N THR A 167 13.53 12.69 15.90
CA THR A 167 12.80 13.67 16.70
C THR A 167 12.29 14.80 15.82
N LEU A 168 11.15 15.38 16.20
CA LEU A 168 10.57 16.51 15.45
C LEU A 168 11.55 17.69 15.37
N ALA A 169 12.29 17.96 16.44
CA ALA A 169 13.27 19.05 16.49
C ALA A 169 14.49 18.81 15.58
N ALA A 170 14.97 17.55 15.48
CA ALA A 170 16.07 17.20 14.57
C ALA A 170 15.61 17.35 13.11
N LEU A 171 14.43 16.82 12.78
CA LEU A 171 13.85 16.91 11.45
C LEU A 171 13.60 18.39 11.03
N ALA A 172 13.07 19.20 11.93
CA ALA A 172 12.84 20.62 11.67
C ALA A 172 14.14 21.39 11.39
N ARG A 173 15.21 21.07 12.12
CA ARG A 173 16.55 21.63 11.86
C ARG A 173 17.12 21.22 10.51
N GLU A 174 16.97 19.94 10.15
CA GLU A 174 17.44 19.38 8.87
C GLU A 174 16.83 20.13 7.69
N PHE A 175 15.55 20.49 7.78
CA PHE A 175 14.80 21.20 6.73
C PHE A 175 14.73 22.74 6.95
N HIS A 176 15.48 23.30 7.90
CA HIS A 176 15.56 24.73 8.19
C HIS A 176 14.21 25.42 8.47
N ILE A 177 13.29 24.71 9.15
CA ILE A 177 11.97 25.24 9.53
C ILE A 177 11.71 25.04 11.03
N SER A 178 10.72 25.74 11.58
CA SER A 178 10.32 25.52 12.98
C SER A 178 9.58 24.18 13.14
N SER A 179 9.72 23.54 14.31
CA SER A 179 8.98 22.32 14.62
C SER A 179 7.46 22.49 14.54
N PHE A 180 6.97 23.68 14.88
CA PHE A 180 5.55 24.03 14.77
C PHE A 180 5.09 24.02 13.30
N HIS A 181 5.82 24.75 12.45
CA HIS A 181 5.51 24.79 11.01
C HIS A 181 5.57 23.42 10.37
N LEU A 182 6.63 22.64 10.65
CA LEU A 182 6.78 21.28 10.17
C LEU A 182 5.57 20.41 10.56
N ALA A 183 5.18 20.40 11.83
CA ALA A 183 4.08 19.57 12.30
C ALA A 183 2.74 19.92 11.63
N HIS A 184 2.47 21.22 11.46
CA HIS A 184 1.23 21.70 10.85
C HIS A 184 1.19 21.48 9.34
N ALA A 185 2.24 21.90 8.62
CA ALA A 185 2.31 21.75 7.16
C ALA A 185 2.30 20.27 6.74
N PHE A 186 3.08 19.41 7.42
CA PHE A 186 3.10 17.99 7.13
C PHE A 186 1.75 17.32 7.41
N LYS A 187 1.08 17.69 8.52
CA LYS A 187 -0.26 17.18 8.82
C LYS A 187 -1.30 17.66 7.81
N ALA A 188 -1.20 18.89 7.33
CA ALA A 188 -2.08 19.42 6.29
C ALA A 188 -1.90 18.64 4.97
N ALA A 189 -0.65 18.35 4.58
CA ALA A 189 -0.32 17.64 3.36
C ALA A 189 -0.73 16.15 3.42
N TYR A 190 -0.38 15.45 4.53
CA TYR A 190 -0.48 13.97 4.60
C TYR A 190 -1.49 13.44 5.62
N GLY A 191 -2.20 14.30 6.33
CA GLY A 191 -3.24 13.91 7.31
C GLY A 191 -2.69 13.44 8.67
N TYR A 192 -1.39 13.23 8.82
CA TYR A 192 -0.73 12.81 10.05
C TYR A 192 0.40 13.74 10.43
N ALA A 193 0.62 13.97 11.73
CA ALA A 193 1.85 14.62 12.18
C ALA A 193 3.07 13.73 11.87
N PRO A 194 4.30 14.28 11.67
CA PRO A 194 5.48 13.51 11.25
C PRO A 194 5.77 12.26 12.09
N LEU A 195 5.72 12.37 13.43
CA LEU A 195 5.95 11.25 14.32
C LEU A 195 4.84 10.19 14.30
N GLN A 196 3.59 10.59 14.00
CA GLN A 196 2.49 9.65 13.79
C GLN A 196 2.67 8.91 12.45
N TYR A 197 3.13 9.61 11.43
CA TYR A 197 3.47 9.01 10.13
C TYR A 197 4.54 7.93 10.28
N ILE A 198 5.68 8.23 10.95
CA ILE A 198 6.74 7.23 11.24
C ILE A 198 6.18 6.03 12.01
N MET A 199 5.38 6.27 13.04
CA MET A 199 4.79 5.18 13.82
C MET A 199 3.95 4.26 12.93
N ARG A 200 3.14 4.80 12.01
CA ARG A 200 2.35 4.00 11.07
C ARG A 200 3.23 3.25 10.08
N ARG A 201 4.29 3.88 9.54
CA ARG A 201 5.28 3.23 8.67
C ARG A 201 5.94 2.03 9.35
N ARG A 202 6.40 2.20 10.60
CA ARG A 202 6.99 1.12 11.40
C ARG A 202 6.03 -0.04 11.63
N ILE A 203 4.77 0.25 11.94
CA ILE A 203 3.78 -0.79 12.16
C ILE A 203 3.41 -1.49 10.85
N GLY A 204 3.30 -0.77 9.73
CA GLY A 204 3.08 -1.37 8.42
C GLY A 204 4.20 -2.34 8.03
N GLU A 205 5.45 -1.94 8.23
CA GLU A 205 6.61 -2.82 8.02
C GLU A 205 6.59 -4.04 8.96
N ALA A 206 6.23 -3.82 10.23
CA ALA A 206 6.07 -4.92 11.18
C ALA A 206 4.96 -5.89 10.75
N GLN A 207 3.85 -5.42 10.18
CA GLN A 207 2.79 -6.28 9.64
C GLN A 207 3.33 -7.15 8.49
N THR A 208 4.10 -6.56 7.57
CA THR A 208 4.77 -7.29 6.48
C THR A 208 5.69 -8.38 7.03
N LEU A 209 6.60 -8.03 7.94
CA LEU A 209 7.52 -9.00 8.56
C LEU A 209 6.81 -10.11 9.35
N LEU A 210 5.69 -9.79 10.01
CA LEU A 210 4.89 -10.78 10.73
C LEU A 210 4.25 -11.82 9.81
N ILE A 211 3.83 -11.41 8.61
CA ILE A 211 3.18 -12.29 7.61
C ILE A 211 4.22 -13.10 6.84
N ASP A 212 5.26 -12.45 6.37
CA ASP A 212 6.17 -12.99 5.37
C ASP A 212 7.36 -13.73 5.98
N THR A 213 7.61 -13.58 7.29
CA THR A 213 8.78 -14.17 7.94
C THR A 213 8.45 -14.96 9.21
N ALA A 214 9.40 -15.82 9.62
CA ALA A 214 9.37 -16.52 10.91
C ALA A 214 10.09 -15.76 12.03
N LEU A 215 10.54 -14.53 11.79
CA LEU A 215 11.33 -13.76 12.75
C LEU A 215 10.62 -13.65 14.12
N PRO A 216 11.34 -13.72 15.22
CA PRO A 216 10.79 -13.44 16.55
C PRO A 216 10.16 -12.05 16.61
N ILE A 217 9.07 -11.88 17.34
CA ILE A 217 8.38 -10.59 17.50
C ILE A 217 9.32 -9.52 18.06
N THR A 218 10.22 -9.90 18.97
CA THR A 218 11.25 -9.02 19.53
C THR A 218 12.23 -8.52 18.47
N GLU A 219 12.61 -9.38 17.54
CA GLU A 219 13.49 -9.04 16.41
C GLU A 219 12.77 -8.09 15.44
N ILE A 220 11.49 -8.35 15.15
CA ILE A 220 10.67 -7.45 14.32
C ILE A 220 10.57 -6.06 14.97
N ALA A 221 10.36 -5.98 16.28
CA ALA A 221 10.33 -4.71 16.98
C ALA A 221 11.63 -3.90 16.78
N ILE A 222 12.79 -4.57 16.92
CA ILE A 222 14.10 -3.93 16.73
C ILE A 222 14.27 -3.45 15.28
N ARG A 223 14.00 -4.31 14.29
CA ARG A 223 14.14 -3.99 12.87
C ARG A 223 13.22 -2.85 12.41
N THR A 224 12.12 -2.66 13.10
CA THR A 224 11.17 -1.57 12.80
C THR A 224 11.40 -0.34 13.70
N GLY A 225 12.56 -0.22 14.34
CA GLY A 225 12.99 0.97 15.05
C GLY A 225 12.42 1.13 16.47
N TYR A 226 11.99 0.02 17.11
CA TYR A 226 11.54 0.05 18.50
C TYR A 226 12.60 -0.53 19.45
N ASN A 227 13.09 0.28 20.38
CA ASN A 227 14.03 -0.14 21.41
C ASN A 227 13.36 -0.86 22.59
N SER A 228 12.03 -0.97 22.62
CA SER A 228 11.25 -1.61 23.67
C SER A 228 10.12 -2.43 23.08
N SER A 229 10.13 -3.74 23.34
CA SER A 229 9.05 -4.65 22.92
C SER A 229 7.71 -4.29 23.57
N SER A 230 7.72 -3.76 24.79
CA SER A 230 6.48 -3.30 25.45
C SER A 230 5.88 -2.09 24.73
N TYR A 231 6.70 -1.12 24.33
CA TYR A 231 6.25 0.03 23.57
C TYR A 231 5.79 -0.38 22.16
N PHE A 232 6.52 -1.27 21.49
CA PHE A 232 6.12 -1.87 20.21
C PHE A 232 4.74 -2.52 20.30
N ASN A 233 4.51 -3.41 21.26
CA ASN A 233 3.23 -4.09 21.45
C ASN A 233 2.07 -3.10 21.64
N LYS A 234 2.27 -2.05 22.46
CA LYS A 234 1.26 -0.99 22.64
C LYS A 234 0.98 -0.21 21.37
N ALA A 235 2.02 0.18 20.62
CA ALA A 235 1.88 0.90 19.36
C ALA A 235 1.19 0.04 18.30
N PHE A 236 1.58 -1.22 18.19
CA PHE A 236 0.99 -2.18 17.26
C PHE A 236 -0.50 -2.38 17.56
N HIS A 237 -0.85 -2.68 18.80
CA HIS A 237 -2.25 -2.84 19.22
C HIS A 237 -3.08 -1.57 19.00
N LYS A 238 -2.52 -0.40 19.29
CA LYS A 238 -3.20 0.89 19.09
C LYS A 238 -3.61 1.11 17.62
N ILE A 239 -2.75 0.69 16.68
CA ILE A 239 -2.98 0.91 15.24
C ILE A 239 -3.81 -0.20 14.63
N THR A 240 -3.53 -1.47 14.97
CA THR A 240 -4.14 -2.65 14.32
C THR A 240 -5.35 -3.22 15.08
N GLY A 241 -5.53 -2.86 16.33
CA GLY A 241 -6.53 -3.47 17.23
C GLY A 241 -6.17 -4.86 17.74
N MET A 242 -5.00 -5.40 17.36
CA MET A 242 -4.57 -6.77 17.68
C MET A 242 -3.17 -6.78 18.30
N SER A 243 -2.84 -7.85 19.04
CA SER A 243 -1.43 -8.06 19.41
C SER A 243 -0.63 -8.54 18.18
N PRO A 244 0.72 -8.31 18.13
CA PRO A 244 1.54 -8.84 17.05
C PRO A 244 1.46 -10.36 16.89
N ARG A 245 1.30 -11.07 18.01
CA ARG A 245 1.15 -12.53 18.03
C ARG A 245 -0.15 -12.98 17.39
N ASP A 246 -1.27 -12.34 17.75
CA ASP A 246 -2.59 -12.67 17.22
C ASP A 246 -2.68 -12.29 15.75
N TYR A 247 -2.08 -11.15 15.37
CA TYR A 247 -1.97 -10.72 13.98
C TYR A 247 -1.23 -11.76 13.14
N ARG A 248 -0.06 -12.23 13.58
CA ARG A 248 0.68 -13.29 12.91
C ARG A 248 -0.15 -14.57 12.79
N LYS A 249 -0.82 -14.99 13.86
CA LYS A 249 -1.65 -16.20 13.84
C LYS A 249 -2.81 -16.10 12.86
N ALA A 250 -3.41 -14.91 12.75
CA ALA A 250 -4.56 -14.68 11.86
C ALA A 250 -4.18 -14.61 10.38
N TYR A 251 -2.98 -14.05 10.05
CA TYR A 251 -2.67 -13.63 8.68
C TYR A 251 -1.45 -14.32 8.06
N ARG A 252 -0.62 -14.98 8.82
CA ARG A 252 0.51 -15.73 8.26
C ARG A 252 -0.02 -16.95 7.50
N LYS A 253 0.28 -17.02 6.21
CA LYS A 253 0.05 -18.24 5.41
C LYS A 253 1.09 -19.28 5.85
N ILE A 254 0.60 -20.46 6.26
CA ILE A 254 1.42 -21.66 6.49
C ILE A 254 1.81 -22.24 5.14
#